data_8e6d4b40c2221d68fcb0cf8566b1e23d
#
_entry.id   8e6d4b40c2221d68fcb0cf8566b1e23d
#
_cell.length_a   1.000
_cell.length_b   1.000
_cell.length_c   1.000
_cell.angle_alpha   90.00
_cell.angle_beta   90.00
_cell.angle_gamma   90.00
#
_symmetry.space_group_name_H-M   'P 1'
#
loop_
_entity.id
_entity.type
_entity.pdbx_description
1 polymer ?
#
loop_
_entity_poly.entity_id
_entity_poly.type
_entity_poly.pdbx_seq_one_letter_code
_entity_poly.pdbx_strand_id
1 'polypeptide(L)'
;MARWTGLFPQGIGGGEDVAYGYKGKGILIHTLTDGNGMPLSNSTTAANDSEREQVMPLIDSIVIKNNQPGRPRKRVKVLAADKGYDSKELRATLRKRGIRPQLPKRIWKTRKNRGRQILISVPRFQQERCFAWFQRKYRRLVVRWERISACFNAFLSLATIHMWINIILLVG
;
A
#
# COMPACT_ATOMS: atom_id res chain seq x y z
N MET A 1 3.47 1.24 13.00
CA MET A 1 2.11 1.25 12.44
C MET A 1 2.26 1.27 10.95
N ALA A 2 1.48 0.50 10.23
CA ALA A 2 1.54 0.48 8.78
C ALA A 2 0.23 1.02 8.20
N ARG A 3 0.29 1.62 7.03
CA ARG A 3 -0.84 2.17 6.32
C ARG A 3 -0.87 1.72 4.86
N TRP A 4 -2.08 1.58 4.32
CA TRP A 4 -2.37 1.06 3.00
C TRP A 4 -3.15 2.04 2.12
N THR A 5 -2.78 2.17 0.84
CA THR A 5 -3.60 2.77 -0.23
C THR A 5 -3.08 2.37 -1.62
N GLY A 6 -3.82 2.71 -2.68
CA GLY A 6 -3.48 2.45 -4.08
C GLY A 6 -3.21 3.74 -4.87
N LEU A 7 -2.17 3.72 -5.73
CA LEU A 7 -1.90 4.72 -6.75
C LEU A 7 -2.26 4.12 -8.12
N PHE A 8 -2.78 4.93 -9.03
CA PHE A 8 -3.24 4.50 -10.35
C PHE A 8 -2.41 5.15 -11.47
N PRO A 9 -1.34 4.50 -11.96
CA PRO A 9 -0.68 4.89 -13.19
C PRO A 9 -1.49 4.50 -14.43
N GLN A 10 -1.62 5.44 -15.37
CA GLN A 10 -2.21 5.13 -16.67
C GLN A 10 -1.29 4.23 -17.49
N GLY A 11 -1.86 3.21 -18.13
CA GLY A 11 -1.13 2.25 -18.96
C GLY A 11 -1.24 2.58 -20.44
N ILE A 12 -0.55 3.62 -20.90
CA ILE A 12 -0.63 4.09 -22.31
C ILE A 12 -0.07 3.05 -23.27
N GLY A 13 1.06 2.42 -22.90
CA GLY A 13 1.70 1.41 -23.76
C GLY A 13 0.98 0.05 -23.81
N GLY A 14 -0.06 -0.17 -23.01
CA GLY A 14 -0.67 -1.48 -22.82
C GLY A 14 0.29 -2.47 -22.18
N GLY A 15 0.08 -3.78 -22.38
CA GLY A 15 0.97 -4.84 -21.87
C GLY A 15 0.37 -5.61 -20.70
N GLU A 16 1.23 -6.38 -20.02
CA GLU A 16 0.85 -7.23 -18.89
C GLU A 16 0.21 -6.40 -17.77
N ASP A 17 -0.83 -6.95 -17.14
CA ASP A 17 -1.57 -6.36 -16.02
C ASP A 17 -2.25 -5.01 -16.32
N VAL A 18 -2.23 -4.51 -17.55
CA VAL A 18 -2.96 -3.28 -17.92
C VAL A 18 -4.41 -3.63 -18.25
N ALA A 19 -5.33 -3.12 -17.44
CA ALA A 19 -6.76 -3.35 -17.61
C ALA A 19 -7.57 -2.06 -17.44
N TYR A 20 -8.85 -2.11 -17.83
CA TYR A 20 -9.79 -1.02 -17.57
C TYR A 20 -10.37 -1.16 -16.16
N GLY A 21 -10.15 -0.16 -15.33
CA GLY A 21 -10.76 -0.01 -14.02
C GLY A 21 -11.63 1.25 -13.92
N TYR A 22 -12.08 1.58 -12.72
CA TYR A 22 -12.93 2.76 -12.47
C TYR A 22 -12.28 4.10 -12.91
N LYS A 23 -10.95 4.19 -12.87
CA LYS A 23 -10.19 5.40 -13.23
C LYS A 23 -9.67 5.41 -14.68
N GLY A 24 -10.08 4.43 -15.49
CA GLY A 24 -9.62 4.27 -16.87
C GLY A 24 -8.69 3.07 -17.07
N LYS A 25 -7.92 3.09 -18.16
CA LYS A 25 -6.97 2.02 -18.52
C LYS A 25 -5.65 2.20 -17.79
N GLY A 26 -5.23 1.22 -16.99
CA GLY A 26 -3.98 1.32 -16.23
C GLY A 26 -3.73 0.13 -15.32
N ILE A 27 -2.94 0.37 -14.31
CA ILE A 27 -2.61 -0.56 -13.24
C ILE A 27 -2.85 0.07 -11.88
N LEU A 28 -2.86 -0.74 -10.83
CA LEU A 28 -2.86 -0.29 -9.43
C LEU A 28 -1.49 -0.56 -8.82
N ILE A 29 -0.90 0.46 -8.20
CA ILE A 29 0.25 0.30 -7.30
C ILE A 29 -0.30 0.24 -5.88
N HIS A 30 -0.04 -0.85 -5.21
CA HIS A 30 -0.37 -1.04 -3.80
C HIS A 30 0.89 -0.78 -2.98
N THR A 31 0.78 0.09 -1.99
CA THR A 31 1.91 0.45 -1.12
C THR A 31 1.52 0.32 0.34
N LEU A 32 2.34 -0.36 1.09
CA LEU A 32 2.28 -0.40 2.54
C LEU A 32 3.37 0.51 3.10
N THR A 33 2.99 1.51 3.87
CA THR A 33 3.92 2.47 4.47
C THR A 33 4.05 2.26 5.97
N ASP A 34 5.16 2.75 6.53
CA ASP A 34 5.31 2.89 7.98
C ASP A 34 4.50 4.08 8.53
N GLY A 35 4.64 4.38 9.82
CA GLY A 35 3.99 5.52 10.48
C GLY A 35 4.45 6.89 9.98
N ASN A 36 5.60 6.97 9.32
CA ASN A 36 6.18 8.19 8.77
C ASN A 36 5.91 8.36 7.26
N GLY A 37 5.16 7.42 6.66
CA GLY A 37 4.83 7.44 5.24
C GLY A 37 5.92 6.87 4.33
N MET A 38 6.91 6.16 4.90
CA MET A 38 7.93 5.49 4.10
C MET A 38 7.45 4.13 3.60
N PRO A 39 7.67 3.80 2.31
CA PRO A 39 7.23 2.53 1.74
C PRO A 39 7.98 1.34 2.33
N LEU A 40 7.24 0.36 2.86
CA LEU A 40 7.78 -0.90 3.41
C LEU A 40 7.71 -2.03 2.40
N SER A 41 6.62 -2.07 1.63
CA SER A 41 6.44 -3.03 0.54
C SER A 41 5.51 -2.47 -0.52
N ASN A 42 5.71 -2.92 -1.75
CA ASN A 42 4.91 -2.53 -2.90
C ASN A 42 4.53 -3.76 -3.73
N SER A 43 3.39 -3.69 -4.39
CA SER A 43 2.98 -4.62 -5.46
C SER A 43 2.18 -3.88 -6.51
N THR A 44 2.06 -4.49 -7.69
CA THR A 44 1.21 -3.99 -8.76
C THR A 44 0.17 -5.03 -9.14
N THR A 45 -1.01 -4.57 -9.55
CA THR A 45 -2.06 -5.43 -10.09
C THR A 45 -2.79 -4.72 -11.22
N ALA A 46 -3.63 -5.46 -11.93
CA ALA A 46 -4.50 -4.89 -12.94
C ALA A 46 -5.49 -3.87 -12.32
N ALA A 47 -5.91 -2.89 -13.12
CA ALA A 47 -6.78 -1.81 -12.64
C ALA A 47 -8.17 -2.28 -12.16
N ASN A 48 -8.60 -3.46 -12.57
CA ASN A 48 -9.87 -4.09 -12.19
C ASN A 48 -9.74 -5.09 -11.03
N ASP A 49 -8.54 -5.32 -10.52
CA ASP A 49 -8.31 -6.27 -9.43
C ASP A 49 -8.80 -5.75 -8.09
N SER A 50 -9.08 -6.69 -7.18
CA SER A 50 -9.52 -6.39 -5.82
C SER A 50 -8.36 -5.87 -4.96
N GLU A 51 -8.40 -4.58 -4.63
CA GLU A 51 -7.40 -3.99 -3.73
C GLU A 51 -7.35 -4.66 -2.35
N ARG A 52 -8.46 -5.22 -1.87
CA ARG A 52 -8.53 -5.86 -0.53
C ARG A 52 -7.72 -7.14 -0.46
N GLU A 53 -7.69 -7.90 -1.55
CA GLU A 53 -6.96 -9.17 -1.62
C GLU A 53 -5.45 -8.97 -1.57
N GLN A 54 -4.96 -7.79 -1.97
CA GLN A 54 -3.55 -7.47 -1.96
C GLN A 54 -2.99 -7.13 -0.57
N VAL A 55 -3.85 -6.89 0.42
CA VAL A 55 -3.42 -6.51 1.79
C VAL A 55 -2.56 -7.58 2.43
N MET A 56 -2.98 -8.84 2.35
CA MET A 56 -2.25 -9.93 3.01
C MET A 56 -0.93 -10.28 2.30
N PRO A 57 -0.87 -10.44 0.97
CA PRO A 57 0.38 -10.62 0.25
C PRO A 57 1.42 -9.54 0.54
N LEU A 58 1.02 -8.27 0.61
CA LEU A 58 1.94 -7.17 0.93
C LEU A 58 2.46 -7.20 2.36
N ILE A 59 1.64 -7.57 3.33
CA ILE A 59 2.10 -7.77 4.71
C ILE A 59 3.11 -8.92 4.75
N ASP A 60 2.89 -9.99 4.00
CA ASP A 60 3.75 -11.15 3.95
C ASP A 60 5.09 -10.88 3.24
N SER A 61 5.12 -9.93 2.31
CA SER A 61 6.33 -9.50 1.62
C SER A 61 7.28 -8.64 2.47
N ILE A 62 6.82 -8.14 3.63
CA ILE A 62 7.69 -7.35 4.51
C ILE A 62 8.77 -8.25 5.12
N VAL A 63 10.03 -7.90 4.87
CA VAL A 63 11.19 -8.54 5.52
C VAL A 63 12.09 -7.46 6.10
N ILE A 64 11.97 -7.20 7.40
CA ILE A 64 12.83 -6.25 8.09
C ILE A 64 13.94 -7.03 8.79
N LYS A 65 15.16 -6.95 8.24
CA LYS A 65 16.38 -7.46 8.86
C LYS A 65 16.98 -6.32 9.68
N ASN A 66 17.15 -6.54 10.97
CA ASN A 66 17.75 -5.55 11.89
C ASN A 66 19.19 -5.92 12.29
N ASN A 67 19.85 -6.80 11.52
CA ASN A 67 21.20 -7.33 11.78
C ASN A 67 21.41 -7.92 13.18
N GLN A 68 20.33 -8.22 13.90
CA GLN A 68 20.34 -8.89 15.18
C GLN A 68 20.13 -10.39 15.01
N PRO A 69 20.68 -11.24 15.88
CA PRO A 69 20.39 -12.66 15.89
C PRO A 69 18.88 -12.88 16.04
N GLY A 70 18.32 -13.81 15.25
CA GLY A 70 16.93 -14.18 15.35
C GLY A 70 16.14 -14.01 14.04
N ARG A 71 14.84 -14.31 14.12
CA ARG A 71 13.94 -14.28 12.96
C ARG A 71 13.62 -12.85 12.54
N PRO A 72 13.72 -12.50 11.24
CA PRO A 72 13.34 -11.18 10.74
C PRO A 72 11.91 -10.79 11.13
N ARG A 73 11.69 -9.51 11.45
CA ARG A 73 10.32 -9.02 11.69
C ARG A 73 9.53 -9.03 10.40
N LYS A 74 8.41 -9.75 10.40
CA LYS A 74 7.45 -9.82 9.30
C LYS A 74 6.08 -9.23 9.68
N ARG A 75 5.90 -8.78 10.94
CA ARG A 75 4.59 -8.41 11.47
C ARG A 75 4.53 -6.94 11.85
N VAL A 76 3.56 -6.26 11.27
CA VAL A 76 3.15 -4.93 11.74
C VAL A 76 2.24 -5.08 12.97
N LYS A 77 2.33 -4.16 13.94
CA LYS A 77 1.47 -4.19 15.13
C LYS A 77 0.05 -3.68 14.83
N VAL A 78 -0.05 -2.69 13.98
CA VAL A 78 -1.31 -2.00 13.64
C VAL A 78 -1.33 -1.74 12.14
N LEU A 79 -2.44 -2.06 11.49
CA LEU A 79 -2.70 -1.73 10.09
C LEU A 79 -3.85 -0.72 10.01
N ALA A 80 -3.57 0.44 9.44
CA ALA A 80 -4.59 1.44 9.10
C ALA A 80 -4.85 1.45 7.59
N ALA A 81 -6.11 1.49 7.18
CA ALA A 81 -6.50 1.65 5.79
C ALA A 81 -7.84 2.39 5.69
N ASP A 82 -8.23 2.78 4.48
CA ASP A 82 -9.49 3.50 4.24
C ASP A 82 -10.71 2.58 4.44
N LYS A 83 -11.89 3.19 4.57
CA LYS A 83 -13.18 2.49 4.67
C LYS A 83 -13.49 1.55 3.51
N GLY A 84 -12.88 1.77 2.34
CA GLY A 84 -12.98 0.89 1.18
C GLY A 84 -12.50 -0.54 1.45
N TYR A 85 -11.58 -0.69 2.40
CA TYR A 85 -11.01 -1.98 2.82
C TYR A 85 -11.80 -2.66 3.94
N ASP A 86 -12.93 -2.07 4.37
CA ASP A 86 -13.75 -2.65 5.45
C ASP A 86 -14.38 -3.98 5.03
N SER A 87 -13.86 -5.07 5.57
CA SER A 87 -14.35 -6.44 5.40
C SER A 87 -14.26 -7.19 6.73
N LYS A 88 -15.30 -7.98 7.03
CA LYS A 88 -15.31 -8.84 8.22
C LYS A 88 -14.17 -9.87 8.18
N GLU A 89 -13.94 -10.45 7.00
CA GLU A 89 -12.93 -11.47 6.75
C GLU A 89 -11.51 -10.89 6.94
N LEU A 90 -11.23 -9.73 6.33
CA LEU A 90 -9.95 -9.06 6.48
C LEU A 90 -9.67 -8.71 7.95
N ARG A 91 -10.68 -8.19 8.69
CA ARG A 91 -10.53 -7.90 10.12
C ARG A 91 -10.25 -9.16 10.95
N ALA A 92 -10.94 -10.26 10.64
CA ALA A 92 -10.73 -11.53 11.32
C ALA A 92 -9.32 -12.07 11.07
N THR A 93 -8.88 -12.07 9.81
CA THR A 93 -7.54 -12.52 9.39
C THR A 93 -6.43 -11.69 10.04
N LEU A 94 -6.55 -10.37 10.05
CA LEU A 94 -5.59 -9.48 10.71
C LEU A 94 -5.50 -9.77 12.22
N ARG A 95 -6.64 -9.89 12.90
CA ARG A 95 -6.67 -10.22 14.35
C ARG A 95 -6.07 -11.58 14.63
N LYS A 96 -6.37 -12.60 13.82
CA LYS A 96 -5.78 -13.94 13.94
C LYS A 96 -4.26 -13.90 13.83
N ARG A 97 -3.70 -12.98 13.03
CA ARG A 97 -2.25 -12.74 12.94
C ARG A 97 -1.71 -11.80 14.04
N GLY A 98 -2.54 -11.35 14.97
CA GLY A 98 -2.17 -10.42 16.03
C GLY A 98 -1.91 -8.99 15.54
N ILE A 99 -2.49 -8.61 14.39
CA ILE A 99 -2.43 -7.25 13.84
C ILE A 99 -3.72 -6.52 14.20
N ARG A 100 -3.61 -5.36 14.85
CA ARG A 100 -4.79 -4.55 15.20
C ARG A 100 -5.27 -3.77 13.96
N PRO A 101 -6.50 -4.05 13.43
CA PRO A 101 -7.04 -3.33 12.29
C PRO A 101 -7.60 -1.97 12.72
N GLN A 102 -7.13 -0.88 12.11
CA GLN A 102 -7.71 0.45 12.20
C GLN A 102 -8.38 0.82 10.87
N LEU A 103 -9.46 0.13 10.56
CA LEU A 103 -10.27 0.32 9.36
C LEU A 103 -11.57 1.01 9.79
N PRO A 104 -11.93 2.20 9.30
CA PRO A 104 -13.24 2.80 9.58
C PRO A 104 -14.34 1.89 9.05
N LYS A 105 -15.44 1.76 9.80
CA LYS A 105 -16.59 1.00 9.31
C LYS A 105 -17.28 1.76 8.19
N ARG A 106 -17.71 1.01 7.16
CA ARG A 106 -18.52 1.59 6.08
C ARG A 106 -19.90 2.00 6.65
N ILE A 107 -20.29 3.24 6.39
CA ILE A 107 -21.62 3.75 6.78
C ILE A 107 -22.61 3.36 5.68
N TRP A 108 -23.64 2.62 6.05
CA TRP A 108 -24.73 2.24 5.16
C TRP A 108 -25.95 3.13 5.44
N LYS A 109 -26.68 3.56 4.40
CA LYS A 109 -27.88 4.39 4.55
C LYS A 109 -28.98 3.71 5.42
N THR A 110 -29.05 2.38 5.33
CA THR A 110 -30.10 1.56 5.97
C THR A 110 -29.73 0.96 7.31
N ARG A 111 -28.45 1.02 7.73
CA ARG A 111 -27.99 0.33 8.94
C ARG A 111 -27.02 1.16 9.75
N LYS A 112 -27.41 1.48 10.99
CA LYS A 112 -26.49 2.16 11.92
C LYS A 112 -25.35 1.22 12.37
N ASN A 113 -24.13 1.73 12.35
CA ASN A 113 -22.98 1.01 12.90
C ASN A 113 -23.07 0.97 14.43
N ARG A 114 -23.09 -0.25 15.01
CA ARG A 114 -23.03 -0.44 16.45
C ARG A 114 -21.58 -0.44 16.95
N GLY A 115 -21.36 0.07 18.15
CA GLY A 115 -20.09 0.08 18.85
C GLY A 115 -19.27 1.37 18.67
N ARG A 116 -18.11 1.41 19.35
CA ARG A 116 -17.22 2.58 19.39
C ARG A 116 -16.66 2.91 18.01
N GLN A 117 -16.60 4.20 17.71
CA GLN A 117 -15.98 4.68 16.48
C GLN A 117 -14.47 4.32 16.46
N ILE A 118 -13.99 3.82 15.32
CA ILE A 118 -12.58 3.48 15.14
C ILE A 118 -11.85 4.75 14.71
N LEU A 119 -11.06 5.30 15.60
CA LEU A 119 -10.19 6.43 15.30
C LEU A 119 -8.88 5.90 14.66
N ILE A 120 -8.49 6.52 13.57
CA ILE A 120 -7.20 6.24 12.92
C ILE A 120 -6.15 7.13 13.59
N SER A 121 -5.17 6.51 14.24
CA SER A 121 -4.15 7.22 15.03
C SER A 121 -3.03 7.86 14.19
N VAL A 122 -2.95 7.55 12.89
CA VAL A 122 -1.96 8.14 11.97
C VAL A 122 -2.65 9.07 10.99
N PRO A 123 -2.15 10.29 10.81
CA PRO A 123 -2.69 11.23 9.85
C PRO A 123 -2.69 10.68 8.42
N ARG A 124 -3.79 10.88 7.69
CA ARG A 124 -3.96 10.38 6.32
C ARG A 124 -2.92 10.97 5.34
N PHE A 125 -2.50 12.21 5.57
CA PHE A 125 -1.58 12.92 4.71
C PHE A 125 -0.20 12.25 4.55
N GLN A 126 0.23 11.43 5.51
CA GLN A 126 1.54 10.76 5.41
C GLN A 126 1.60 9.78 4.25
N GLN A 127 0.50 9.13 3.95
CA GLN A 127 0.40 8.22 2.84
C GLN A 127 0.24 8.95 1.51
N GLU A 128 -0.56 10.01 1.50
CA GLU A 128 -0.69 10.91 0.36
C GLU A 128 0.66 11.54 0.01
N ARG A 129 1.51 11.80 1.03
CA ARG A 129 2.89 12.25 0.84
C ARG A 129 3.77 11.20 0.14
N CYS A 130 3.67 9.93 0.49
CA CYS A 130 4.40 8.85 -0.20
C CYS A 130 4.06 8.82 -1.69
N PHE A 131 2.77 8.89 -2.04
CA PHE A 131 2.35 8.94 -3.44
C PHE A 131 2.73 10.23 -4.14
N ALA A 132 2.64 11.37 -3.46
CA ALA A 132 3.13 12.61 -4.01
C ALA A 132 4.63 12.54 -4.35
N TRP A 133 5.42 11.83 -3.54
CA TRP A 133 6.83 11.59 -3.85
C TRP A 133 7.00 10.67 -5.05
N PHE A 134 6.27 9.57 -5.15
CA PHE A 134 6.31 8.72 -6.33
C PHE A 134 5.94 9.51 -7.60
N GLN A 135 4.90 10.31 -7.57
CA GLN A 135 4.45 11.07 -8.73
C GLN A 135 5.37 12.24 -9.10
N ARG A 136 5.89 12.98 -8.11
CA ARG A 136 6.71 14.19 -8.37
C ARG A 136 8.15 13.87 -8.71
N LYS A 137 8.76 12.89 -8.03
CA LYS A 137 10.19 12.56 -8.18
C LYS A 137 10.45 11.50 -9.23
N TYR A 138 9.49 10.61 -9.50
CA TYR A 138 9.69 9.44 -10.36
C TYR A 138 8.67 9.40 -11.50
N ARG A 139 8.94 10.13 -12.57
CA ARG A 139 8.03 10.26 -13.73
C ARG A 139 7.57 8.92 -14.33
N ARG A 140 8.42 7.90 -14.30
CA ARG A 140 8.10 6.54 -14.77
C ARG A 140 6.97 5.88 -13.99
N LEU A 141 6.69 6.34 -12.75
CA LEU A 141 5.59 5.81 -11.94
C LEU A 141 4.27 6.56 -12.13
N VAL A 142 4.26 7.66 -12.89
CA VAL A 142 3.04 8.44 -13.19
C VAL A 142 2.27 7.82 -14.35
N VAL A 143 3.02 7.41 -15.37
CA VAL A 143 2.48 6.77 -16.59
C VAL A 143 3.31 5.52 -16.86
N ARG A 144 2.64 4.40 -17.05
CA ARG A 144 3.30 3.15 -17.41
C ARG A 144 3.42 3.04 -18.92
N TRP A 145 4.65 3.01 -19.37
CA TRP A 145 5.03 2.76 -20.77
C TRP A 145 5.51 1.32 -20.99
N GLU A 146 6.00 0.69 -19.93
CA GLU A 146 6.56 -0.64 -19.94
C GLU A 146 5.46 -1.70 -20.16
N ARG A 147 5.64 -2.52 -21.21
CA ARG A 147 4.71 -3.62 -21.51
C ARG A 147 4.88 -4.81 -20.59
N ILE A 148 6.10 -5.00 -20.06
CA ILE A 148 6.47 -6.09 -19.15
C ILE A 148 6.32 -5.58 -17.71
N SER A 149 5.52 -6.28 -16.90
CA SER A 149 5.26 -5.90 -15.50
C SER A 149 6.51 -5.92 -14.63
N ALA A 150 7.43 -6.85 -14.88
CA ALA A 150 8.71 -6.93 -14.17
C ALA A 150 9.54 -5.65 -14.32
N CYS A 151 9.58 -5.04 -15.52
CA CYS A 151 10.30 -3.78 -15.75
C CYS A 151 9.69 -2.62 -14.93
N PHE A 152 8.36 -2.50 -14.92
CA PHE A 152 7.70 -1.47 -14.14
C PHE A 152 7.92 -1.66 -12.63
N ASN A 153 7.84 -2.91 -12.15
CA ASN A 153 8.11 -3.24 -10.74
C ASN A 153 9.56 -2.97 -10.34
N ALA A 154 10.52 -3.13 -11.27
CA ALA A 154 11.91 -2.75 -11.03
C ALA A 154 12.04 -1.23 -10.80
N PHE A 155 11.39 -0.38 -11.62
CA PHE A 155 11.37 1.07 -11.38
C PHE A 155 10.72 1.44 -10.05
N LEU A 156 9.63 0.77 -9.66
CA LEU A 156 8.98 0.99 -8.37
C LEU A 156 9.92 0.62 -7.20
N SER A 157 10.66 -0.48 -7.34
CA SER A 157 11.65 -0.91 -6.35
C SER A 157 12.81 0.08 -6.24
N LEU A 158 13.37 0.53 -7.37
CA LEU A 158 14.44 1.54 -7.40
C LEU A 158 13.99 2.86 -6.77
N ALA A 159 12.77 3.32 -7.07
CA ALA A 159 12.20 4.52 -6.45
C ALA A 159 12.10 4.38 -4.93
N THR A 160 11.66 3.21 -4.46
CA THR A 160 11.57 2.91 -3.03
C THR A 160 12.93 2.91 -2.36
N ILE A 161 13.93 2.25 -2.95
CA ILE A 161 15.31 2.21 -2.46
C ILE A 161 15.88 3.64 -2.38
N HIS A 162 15.73 4.43 -3.45
CA HIS A 162 16.21 5.81 -3.48
C HIS A 162 15.56 6.69 -2.39
N MET A 163 14.26 6.50 -2.13
CA MET A 163 13.59 7.20 -1.02
C MET A 163 14.21 6.85 0.33
N TRP A 164 14.51 5.58 0.58
CA TRP A 164 15.13 5.12 1.82
C TRP A 164 16.56 5.64 1.96
N ILE A 165 17.38 5.58 0.89
CA ILE A 165 18.75 6.11 0.88
C ILE A 165 18.75 7.59 1.23
N ASN A 166 17.87 8.40 0.62
CA ASN A 166 17.80 9.83 0.92
C ASN A 166 17.50 10.11 2.40
N ILE A 167 16.64 9.32 3.03
CA ILE A 167 16.35 9.51 4.46
C ILE A 167 17.52 9.08 5.32
N ILE A 168 18.15 7.95 5.03
CA ILE A 168 19.30 7.46 5.80
C ILE A 168 20.47 8.44 5.72
N LEU A 169 20.72 9.00 4.53
CA LEU A 169 21.82 9.95 4.34
C LEU A 169 21.52 11.37 4.87
N LEU A 170 20.23 11.78 4.95
CA LEU A 170 19.86 13.12 5.43
C LEU A 170 19.64 13.18 6.95
N VAL A 171 19.47 12.03 7.61
CA VAL A 171 19.22 11.93 9.06
C VAL A 171 20.43 11.37 9.81
N GLY A 172 21.48 10.98 9.08
CA GLY A 172 22.76 10.48 9.61
C GLY A 172 23.74 11.58 10.01
#